data_6bbc7c2902116bc539b3fc24e3f32d65
#
_entry.id   6bbc7c2902116bc539b3fc24e3f32d65
#
_cell.length_a   1.000
_cell.length_b   1.000
_cell.length_c   1.000
_cell.angle_alpha   90.00
_cell.angle_beta   90.00
_cell.angle_gamma   90.00
#
_symmetry.space_group_name_H-M   'P 1'
#
loop_
_entity.id
_entity.type
_entity.pdbx_description
1 polymer ?
#
loop_
_entity_poly.entity_id
_entity_poly.type
_entity_poly.pdbx_seq_one_letter_code
_entity_poly.pdbx_strand_id
1 'polypeptide(L)'
;YLEGSVGYNSNNQLVYEPRASHKGNAARAIFYMATCYTGNGGNNWAVPTNQNAASLVNWHFNDLPDNYEIARHEYIFNLQNNRNPYIDSVDYACYIDFSNMSYNQDGCGNMGVQDMLNKNFSVFPIPSSNKLFAQINGEKITAYELISTEGKKIDAERNLNLSVLELNTYLYVAGTYVLIVTSPNGIVQKKVIIE
;
A
#
# COMPACT_ATOMS: atom_id res chain seq x y z
N TYR A 1 5.87 17.01 18.65
CA TYR A 1 6.64 15.90 18.05
C TYR A 1 6.43 15.95 16.55
N LEU A 2 7.45 16.41 15.81
CA LEU A 2 7.41 16.47 14.35
C LEU A 2 7.96 15.14 13.83
N GLU A 3 7.06 14.19 13.55
CA GLU A 3 7.43 12.91 12.93
C GLU A 3 7.48 12.98 11.39
N GLY A 4 7.09 14.11 10.79
CA GLY A 4 7.23 14.35 9.37
C GLY A 4 8.61 14.87 9.00
N SER A 5 9.00 14.74 7.74
CA SER A 5 10.27 15.26 7.22
C SER A 5 10.06 16.31 6.15
N VAL A 6 10.99 17.27 6.10
CA VAL A 6 11.08 18.28 5.05
C VAL A 6 12.36 18.04 4.27
N GLY A 7 12.29 18.06 2.95
CA GLY A 7 13.43 17.82 2.08
C GLY A 7 13.23 18.43 0.71
N TYR A 8 14.11 18.05 -0.21
CA TYR A 8 14.03 18.47 -1.60
C TYR A 8 13.88 17.25 -2.50
N ASN A 9 12.99 17.33 -3.49
CA ASN A 9 12.87 16.30 -4.53
C ASN A 9 14.03 16.39 -5.54
N SER A 10 14.05 15.49 -6.53
CA SER A 10 15.06 15.45 -7.59
C SER A 10 15.14 16.73 -8.44
N ASN A 11 14.10 17.56 -8.43
CA ASN A 11 14.01 18.84 -9.14
C ASN A 11 14.38 20.04 -8.25
N ASN A 12 14.96 19.78 -7.08
CA ASN A 12 15.32 20.80 -6.07
C ASN A 12 14.13 21.66 -5.59
N GLN A 13 12.93 21.07 -5.55
CA GLN A 13 11.73 21.68 -5.02
C GLN A 13 11.51 21.20 -3.58
N LEU A 14 11.18 22.14 -2.70
CA LEU A 14 10.86 21.81 -1.30
C LEU A 14 9.62 20.92 -1.23
N VAL A 15 9.74 19.80 -0.54
CA VAL A 15 8.67 18.84 -0.31
C VAL A 15 8.56 18.49 1.16
N TYR A 16 7.36 18.10 1.56
CA TYR A 16 7.07 17.64 2.91
C TYR A 16 6.49 16.23 2.86
N GLU A 17 7.03 15.36 3.68
CA GLU A 17 6.52 14.01 3.91
C GLU A 17 5.86 13.96 5.28
N PRO A 18 4.54 13.72 5.38
CA PRO A 18 3.85 13.55 6.65
C PRO A 18 4.37 12.33 7.42
N ARG A 19 4.12 12.30 8.73
CA ARG A 19 4.30 11.07 9.51
C ARG A 19 3.48 9.92 8.91
N ALA A 20 3.92 8.67 9.13
CA ALA A 20 3.33 7.48 8.51
C ALA A 20 1.80 7.40 8.71
N SER A 21 1.33 7.65 9.94
CA SER A 21 -0.10 7.63 10.30
C SER A 21 -0.91 8.87 9.86
N HIS A 22 -0.40 9.67 8.93
CA HIS A 22 -1.08 10.85 8.40
C HIS A 22 -0.88 11.01 6.89
N LYS A 23 -0.19 10.07 6.28
CA LYS A 23 0.07 10.07 4.83
C LYS A 23 -1.22 9.91 4.03
N GLY A 24 -2.04 8.94 4.44
CA GLY A 24 -3.34 8.69 3.80
C GLY A 24 -4.30 9.85 3.94
N ASN A 25 -4.40 10.46 5.13
CA ASN A 25 -5.23 11.66 5.34
C ASN A 25 -4.82 12.79 4.39
N ALA A 26 -3.50 13.06 4.26
CA ALA A 26 -3.00 14.08 3.35
C ALA A 26 -3.31 13.77 1.88
N ALA A 27 -3.11 12.51 1.46
CA ALA A 27 -3.43 12.05 0.11
C ALA A 27 -4.92 12.22 -0.21
N ARG A 28 -5.81 11.77 0.67
CA ARG A 28 -7.27 11.88 0.51
C ARG A 28 -7.75 13.33 0.45
N ALA A 29 -7.13 14.23 1.20
CA ALA A 29 -7.43 15.65 1.11
C ALA A 29 -7.03 16.24 -0.27
N ILE A 30 -5.85 15.90 -0.78
CA ILE A 30 -5.38 16.33 -2.10
C ILE A 30 -6.28 15.76 -3.20
N PHE A 31 -6.62 14.47 -3.15
CA PHE A 31 -7.52 13.84 -4.11
C PHE A 31 -8.90 14.49 -4.14
N TYR A 32 -9.47 14.78 -2.97
CA TYR A 32 -10.73 15.50 -2.87
C TYR A 32 -10.66 16.88 -3.54
N MET A 33 -9.65 17.66 -3.25
CA MET A 33 -9.47 18.98 -3.84
C MET A 33 -9.30 18.89 -5.36
N ALA A 34 -8.44 18.00 -5.84
CA ALA A 34 -8.18 17.82 -7.26
C ALA A 34 -9.42 17.36 -8.03
N THR A 35 -10.27 16.51 -7.44
CA THR A 35 -11.44 15.94 -8.10
C THR A 35 -12.65 16.87 -8.03
N CYS A 36 -12.96 17.42 -6.85
CA CYS A 36 -14.20 18.16 -6.64
C CYS A 36 -14.13 19.62 -7.09
N TYR A 37 -12.94 20.20 -7.22
CA TYR A 37 -12.75 21.62 -7.52
C TYR A 37 -12.06 21.88 -8.85
N THR A 38 -11.84 20.87 -9.67
CA THR A 38 -11.31 21.02 -11.04
C THR A 38 -12.34 21.72 -11.92
N GLY A 39 -11.95 22.80 -12.52
CA GLY A 39 -12.81 23.56 -13.47
C GLY A 39 -13.87 24.47 -12.84
N ASN A 40 -14.04 24.50 -11.52
CA ASN A 40 -15.00 25.37 -10.84
C ASN A 40 -14.39 26.74 -10.54
N GLY A 41 -15.06 27.80 -11.02
CA GLY A 41 -14.70 29.19 -10.70
C GLY A 41 -13.35 29.66 -11.26
N GLY A 42 -12.83 29.02 -12.31
CA GLY A 42 -11.53 29.34 -12.91
C GLY A 42 -10.32 28.78 -12.14
N ASN A 43 -10.56 28.00 -11.11
CA ASN A 43 -9.50 27.28 -10.37
C ASN A 43 -9.40 25.85 -10.91
N ASN A 44 -8.32 25.56 -11.61
CA ASN A 44 -7.98 24.19 -11.98
C ASN A 44 -7.15 23.57 -10.86
N TRP A 45 -7.82 23.00 -9.88
CA TRP A 45 -7.15 22.18 -8.89
C TRP A 45 -6.66 20.88 -9.54
N ALA A 46 -5.39 20.61 -9.36
CA ALA A 46 -4.75 19.35 -9.76
C ALA A 46 -3.83 18.92 -8.61
N VAL A 47 -3.30 17.73 -8.70
CA VAL A 47 -2.22 17.32 -7.79
C VAL A 47 -1.07 18.31 -7.95
N PRO A 48 -0.55 18.89 -6.86
CA PRO A 48 0.54 19.87 -6.93
C PRO A 48 1.75 19.34 -7.71
N THR A 49 2.35 20.16 -8.55
CA THR A 49 3.44 19.77 -9.46
C THR A 49 4.71 19.28 -8.74
N ASN A 50 4.89 19.65 -7.48
CA ASN A 50 5.97 19.17 -6.62
C ASN A 50 5.61 17.87 -5.87
N GLN A 51 4.39 17.37 -6.06
CA GLN A 51 3.89 16.15 -5.44
C GLN A 51 3.82 15.03 -6.47
N ASN A 52 4.25 13.84 -6.10
CA ASN A 52 4.19 12.69 -6.98
C ASN A 52 2.84 11.96 -6.80
N ALA A 53 2.02 11.90 -7.87
CA ALA A 53 0.72 11.25 -7.82
C ALA A 53 0.80 9.77 -7.39
N ALA A 54 1.81 9.03 -7.87
CA ALA A 54 2.01 7.64 -7.47
C ALA A 54 2.33 7.50 -5.97
N SER A 55 3.10 8.44 -5.40
CA SER A 55 3.37 8.48 -3.96
C SER A 55 2.11 8.76 -3.15
N LEU A 56 1.24 9.66 -3.62
CA LEU A 56 -0.03 9.94 -2.95
C LEU A 56 -0.98 8.74 -2.99
N VAL A 57 -1.07 8.04 -4.12
CA VAL A 57 -1.85 6.80 -4.24
C VAL A 57 -1.30 5.73 -3.29
N ASN A 58 0.02 5.59 -3.22
CA ASN A 58 0.65 4.67 -2.29
C ASN A 58 0.37 5.04 -0.82
N TRP A 59 0.42 6.32 -0.46
CA TRP A 59 0.06 6.78 0.87
C TRP A 59 -1.40 6.49 1.22
N HIS A 60 -2.32 6.73 0.27
CA HIS A 60 -3.75 6.51 0.44
C HIS A 60 -4.07 5.06 0.80
N PHE A 61 -3.45 4.09 0.10
CA PHE A 61 -3.71 2.67 0.34
C PHE A 61 -2.91 2.07 1.49
N ASN A 62 -1.77 2.65 1.88
CA ASN A 62 -0.98 2.18 3.01
C ASN A 62 -1.40 2.79 4.37
N ASP A 63 -2.19 3.86 4.36
CA ASP A 63 -2.71 4.53 5.55
C ASP A 63 -4.21 4.76 5.36
N LEU A 64 -5.00 3.70 5.57
CA LEU A 64 -6.45 3.69 5.39
C LEU A 64 -7.14 4.62 6.41
N PRO A 65 -8.38 5.10 6.12
CA PRO A 65 -9.11 5.94 7.05
C PRO A 65 -9.26 5.29 8.43
N ASP A 66 -8.74 5.94 9.45
CA ASP A 66 -8.89 5.52 10.83
C ASP A 66 -10.21 6.04 11.45
N ASN A 67 -10.53 5.57 12.65
CA ASN A 67 -11.75 5.96 13.35
C ASN A 67 -11.83 7.48 13.62
N TYR A 68 -10.69 8.14 13.81
CA TYR A 68 -10.66 9.58 14.03
C TYR A 68 -10.95 10.35 12.73
N GLU A 69 -10.36 9.93 11.61
CA GLU A 69 -10.62 10.52 10.30
C GLU A 69 -12.09 10.34 9.90
N ILE A 70 -12.65 9.15 10.10
CA ILE A 70 -14.06 8.85 9.84
C ILE A 70 -14.98 9.73 10.70
N ALA A 71 -14.74 9.84 12.00
CA ALA A 71 -15.53 10.66 12.89
C ALA A 71 -15.45 12.15 12.54
N ARG A 72 -14.26 12.65 12.19
CA ARG A 72 -14.05 14.01 11.71
C ARG A 72 -14.78 14.26 10.40
N HIS A 73 -14.77 13.31 9.49
CA HIS A 73 -15.47 13.36 8.21
C HIS A 73 -16.99 13.47 8.41
N GLU A 74 -17.57 12.67 9.28
CA GLU A 74 -18.99 12.77 9.65
C GLU A 74 -19.34 14.13 10.25
N TYR A 75 -18.50 14.65 11.13
CA TYR A 75 -18.71 15.98 11.71
C TYR A 75 -18.68 17.08 10.63
N ILE A 76 -17.75 17.02 9.70
CA ILE A 76 -17.65 17.97 8.57
C ILE A 76 -18.88 17.86 7.66
N PHE A 77 -19.34 16.65 7.37
CA PHE A 77 -20.56 16.43 6.59
C PHE A 77 -21.78 17.10 7.22
N ASN A 78 -21.96 17.00 8.53
CA ASN A 78 -23.05 17.66 9.23
C ASN A 78 -23.01 19.21 9.16
N LEU A 79 -21.83 19.79 8.93
CA LEU A 79 -21.67 21.25 8.80
C LEU A 79 -21.76 21.74 7.36
N GLN A 80 -21.21 20.98 6.40
CA GLN A 80 -21.01 21.43 5.01
C GLN A 80 -21.90 20.70 4.02
N ASN A 81 -22.55 19.63 4.44
CA ASN A 81 -23.42 18.77 3.63
C ASN A 81 -22.72 18.21 2.37
N ASN A 82 -21.41 18.00 2.46
CA ASN A 82 -20.59 17.34 1.44
C ASN A 82 -19.62 16.34 2.08
N ARG A 83 -19.20 15.37 1.30
CA ARG A 83 -18.36 14.26 1.76
C ARG A 83 -17.11 14.13 0.90
N ASN A 84 -16.04 13.65 1.51
CA ASN A 84 -14.87 13.23 0.76
C ASN A 84 -15.07 11.77 0.31
N PRO A 85 -15.25 11.50 -0.99
CA PRO A 85 -15.54 10.16 -1.48
C PRO A 85 -14.40 9.18 -1.23
N TYR A 86 -13.17 9.65 -1.08
CA TYR A 86 -11.99 8.82 -0.82
C TYR A 86 -11.86 8.35 0.64
N ILE A 87 -12.68 8.91 1.55
CA ILE A 87 -12.85 8.41 2.92
C ILE A 87 -13.99 7.39 2.95
N ASP A 88 -15.10 7.68 2.24
CA ASP A 88 -16.26 6.80 2.18
C ASP A 88 -15.98 5.49 1.43
N SER A 89 -15.19 5.57 0.35
CA SER A 89 -14.77 4.42 -0.44
C SER A 89 -13.36 4.64 -0.97
N VAL A 90 -12.40 4.01 -0.34
CA VAL A 90 -10.98 4.12 -0.70
C VAL A 90 -10.70 3.70 -2.13
N ASP A 91 -11.48 2.76 -2.67
CA ASP A 91 -11.31 2.23 -4.02
C ASP A 91 -11.59 3.26 -5.12
N TYR A 92 -12.28 4.35 -4.83
CA TYR A 92 -12.50 5.41 -5.83
C TYR A 92 -11.21 6.04 -6.34
N ALA A 93 -10.14 6.01 -5.55
CA ALA A 93 -8.83 6.47 -6.00
C ALA A 93 -8.26 5.68 -7.18
N CYS A 94 -8.69 4.43 -7.38
CA CYS A 94 -8.24 3.60 -8.51
C CYS A 94 -8.80 4.04 -9.87
N TYR A 95 -9.96 4.70 -9.85
CA TYR A 95 -10.65 5.11 -11.07
C TYR A 95 -10.16 6.44 -11.66
N ILE A 96 -9.17 7.06 -11.01
CA ILE A 96 -8.61 8.33 -11.44
C ILE A 96 -7.09 8.20 -11.55
N ASP A 97 -6.57 8.53 -12.73
CA ASP A 97 -5.15 8.79 -12.90
C ASP A 97 -4.85 10.22 -12.42
N PHE A 98 -4.36 10.33 -11.20
CA PHE A 98 -4.05 11.63 -10.58
C PHE A 98 -2.85 12.35 -11.21
N SER A 99 -2.14 11.74 -12.15
CA SER A 99 -1.06 12.41 -12.88
C SER A 99 -1.59 13.36 -13.96
N ASN A 100 -2.76 13.07 -14.49
CA ASN A 100 -3.39 13.82 -15.59
C ASN A 100 -4.90 14.03 -15.40
N MET A 101 -5.48 13.57 -14.28
CA MET A 101 -6.90 13.64 -13.93
C MET A 101 -7.82 12.94 -14.94
N SER A 102 -7.34 11.93 -15.64
CA SER A 102 -8.15 11.10 -16.54
C SER A 102 -8.83 9.95 -15.82
N TYR A 103 -9.94 9.49 -16.38
CA TYR A 103 -10.62 8.30 -15.89
C TYR A 103 -9.82 7.04 -16.22
N ASN A 104 -9.55 6.22 -15.19
CA ASN A 104 -8.97 4.91 -15.34
C ASN A 104 -10.08 3.86 -15.43
N GLN A 105 -10.35 3.38 -16.64
CA GLN A 105 -11.44 2.43 -16.91
C GLN A 105 -11.24 1.08 -16.21
N ASP A 106 -9.98 0.67 -16.00
CA ASP A 106 -9.66 -0.60 -15.36
C ASP A 106 -9.84 -0.53 -13.83
N GLY A 107 -10.00 0.67 -13.30
CA GLY A 107 -10.22 0.93 -11.87
C GLY A 107 -9.17 0.25 -11.00
N CYS A 108 -9.61 -0.26 -9.85
CA CYS A 108 -8.80 -1.17 -9.04
C CYS A 108 -8.68 -2.57 -9.64
N GLY A 109 -9.05 -2.77 -10.90
CA GLY A 109 -9.13 -4.08 -11.55
C GLY A 109 -7.90 -4.96 -11.40
N ASN A 110 -6.80 -4.37 -10.96
CA ASN A 110 -5.59 -5.04 -10.53
C ASN A 110 -4.87 -4.33 -9.36
N MET A 111 -5.51 -3.40 -8.67
CA MET A 111 -4.91 -2.67 -7.54
C MET A 111 -5.76 -2.73 -6.27
N GLY A 112 -6.34 -3.90 -5.97
CA GLY A 112 -6.84 -4.20 -4.64
C GLY A 112 -5.72 -4.13 -3.60
N VAL A 113 -6.06 -4.05 -2.33
CA VAL A 113 -5.11 -4.19 -1.20
C VAL A 113 -4.16 -5.38 -1.45
N GLN A 114 -4.68 -6.43 -2.09
CA GLN A 114 -3.92 -7.62 -2.49
C GLN A 114 -2.81 -7.32 -3.50
N ASP A 115 -3.05 -6.44 -4.49
CA ASP A 115 -2.02 -6.13 -5.51
C ASP A 115 -0.98 -5.14 -4.98
N MET A 116 -1.39 -4.24 -4.11
CA MET A 116 -0.44 -3.38 -3.37
C MET A 116 0.46 -4.22 -2.47
N LEU A 117 -0.11 -5.19 -1.76
CA LEU A 117 0.66 -6.14 -0.96
C LEU A 117 1.59 -6.96 -1.87
N ASN A 118 1.11 -7.46 -3.01
CA ASN A 118 1.92 -8.22 -3.97
C ASN A 118 3.07 -7.39 -4.54
N LYS A 119 2.86 -6.10 -4.87
CA LYS A 119 3.92 -5.19 -5.31
C LYS A 119 4.95 -4.90 -4.24
N ASN A 120 4.53 -4.82 -2.99
CA ASN A 120 5.39 -4.56 -1.84
C ASN A 120 6.02 -5.84 -1.28
N PHE A 121 5.60 -7.01 -1.75
CA PHE A 121 6.10 -8.30 -1.31
C PHE A 121 7.34 -8.72 -2.09
N SER A 122 8.44 -8.83 -1.40
CA SER A 122 9.71 -9.31 -1.96
C SER A 122 10.19 -10.57 -1.27
N VAL A 123 10.70 -11.50 -2.08
CA VAL A 123 11.29 -12.76 -1.63
C VAL A 123 12.61 -12.93 -2.35
N PHE A 124 13.68 -13.17 -1.62
CA PHE A 124 15.03 -13.29 -2.17
C PHE A 124 15.96 -14.12 -1.25
N PRO A 125 17.01 -14.74 -1.80
CA PRO A 125 17.24 -14.98 -3.22
C PRO A 125 16.28 -16.07 -3.76
N ILE A 126 16.00 -16.05 -5.04
CA ILE A 126 15.33 -17.14 -5.75
C ILE A 126 16.18 -17.46 -6.99
N PRO A 127 16.75 -18.66 -7.12
CA PRO A 127 16.71 -19.80 -6.21
C PRO A 127 17.43 -19.58 -4.89
N SER A 128 17.10 -20.41 -3.89
CA SER A 128 17.69 -20.36 -2.55
C SER A 128 18.28 -21.71 -2.16
N SER A 129 19.56 -21.72 -1.76
CA SER A 129 20.26 -22.94 -1.31
C SER A 129 20.36 -23.05 0.22
N ASN A 130 20.40 -21.91 0.92
CA ASN A 130 20.61 -21.90 2.37
C ASN A 130 19.54 -21.11 3.14
N LYS A 131 19.29 -19.87 2.73
CA LYS A 131 18.36 -18.96 3.40
C LYS A 131 17.52 -18.21 2.39
N LEU A 132 16.25 -18.12 2.67
CA LEU A 132 15.26 -17.34 1.94
C LEU A 132 14.74 -16.24 2.84
N PHE A 133 14.69 -15.02 2.34
CA PHE A 133 14.12 -13.89 3.04
C PHE A 133 12.83 -13.44 2.36
N ALA A 134 11.83 -13.09 3.16
CA ALA A 134 10.60 -12.51 2.68
C ALA A 134 10.22 -11.28 3.49
N GLN A 135 9.79 -10.22 2.81
CA GLN A 135 9.35 -8.98 3.45
C GLN A 135 8.21 -8.34 2.67
N ILE A 136 7.35 -7.64 3.39
CA ILE A 136 6.31 -6.77 2.84
C ILE A 136 6.66 -5.35 3.30
N ASN A 137 6.97 -4.46 2.38
CA ASN A 137 7.35 -3.08 2.72
C ASN A 137 6.20 -2.37 3.44
N GLY A 138 6.51 -1.82 4.63
CA GLY A 138 5.53 -1.12 5.46
C GLY A 138 4.64 -2.02 6.32
N GLU A 139 4.78 -3.34 6.24
CA GLU A 139 3.93 -4.31 6.92
C GLU A 139 4.72 -5.22 7.87
N LYS A 140 4.01 -5.79 8.84
CA LYS A 140 4.52 -6.88 9.68
C LYS A 140 3.98 -8.22 9.20
N ILE A 141 4.83 -9.21 9.16
CA ILE A 141 4.46 -10.59 8.89
C ILE A 141 3.91 -11.21 10.18
N THR A 142 2.67 -11.71 10.13
CA THR A 142 1.99 -12.33 11.26
C THR A 142 1.94 -13.85 11.17
N ALA A 143 2.06 -14.41 9.96
CA ALA A 143 2.14 -15.84 9.73
C ALA A 143 2.79 -16.13 8.37
N TYR A 144 3.28 -17.37 8.21
CA TYR A 144 3.64 -17.90 6.90
C TYR A 144 3.25 -19.37 6.77
N GLU A 145 3.15 -19.82 5.51
CA GLU A 145 3.02 -21.22 5.14
C GLU A 145 3.88 -21.48 3.89
N LEU A 146 4.68 -22.54 3.93
CA LEU A 146 5.43 -23.05 2.78
C LEU A 146 4.75 -24.33 2.28
N ILE A 147 4.32 -24.33 1.02
CA ILE A 147 3.51 -25.41 0.43
C ILE A 147 4.24 -25.94 -0.80
N SER A 148 4.29 -27.27 -0.95
CA SER A 148 4.80 -27.90 -2.18
C SER A 148 3.84 -27.69 -3.35
N THR A 149 4.30 -27.93 -4.58
CA THR A 149 3.46 -27.88 -5.79
C THR A 149 2.31 -28.87 -5.78
N GLU A 150 2.36 -29.90 -4.94
CA GLU A 150 1.31 -30.90 -4.74
C GLU A 150 0.28 -30.47 -3.68
N GLY A 151 0.43 -29.26 -3.10
CA GLY A 151 -0.46 -28.73 -2.06
C GLY A 151 -0.13 -29.22 -0.65
N LYS A 152 0.97 -29.96 -0.45
CA LYS A 152 1.39 -30.42 0.88
C LYS A 152 2.03 -29.27 1.64
N LYS A 153 1.56 -29.01 2.85
CA LYS A 153 2.18 -28.06 3.77
C LYS A 153 3.51 -28.63 4.28
N ILE A 154 4.59 -27.90 4.05
CA ILE A 154 5.96 -28.30 4.40
C ILE A 154 6.36 -27.64 5.71
N ASP A 155 6.05 -26.36 5.87
CA ASP A 155 6.36 -25.57 7.06
C ASP A 155 5.35 -24.45 7.25
N ALA A 156 5.12 -24.04 8.51
CA ALA A 156 4.22 -22.93 8.81
C ALA A 156 4.44 -22.42 10.23
N GLU A 157 4.29 -21.12 10.42
CA GLU A 157 4.30 -20.50 11.74
C GLU A 157 3.29 -19.37 11.81
N ARG A 158 2.71 -19.14 13.01
CA ARG A 158 1.68 -18.12 13.26
C ARG A 158 2.04 -17.29 14.49
N ASN A 159 1.31 -16.19 14.69
CA ASN A 159 1.51 -15.25 15.80
C ASN A 159 2.90 -14.59 15.77
N LEU A 160 3.41 -14.34 14.57
CA LEU A 160 4.65 -13.64 14.31
C LEU A 160 4.44 -12.13 14.40
N ASN A 161 5.55 -11.40 14.55
CA ASN A 161 5.58 -9.94 14.43
C ASN A 161 6.93 -9.52 13.82
N LEU A 162 7.15 -9.97 12.57
CA LEU A 162 8.43 -9.84 11.90
C LEU A 162 8.36 -8.77 10.80
N SER A 163 9.41 -7.97 10.65
CA SER A 163 9.58 -7.09 9.49
C SER A 163 10.16 -7.84 8.29
N VAL A 164 10.95 -8.89 8.57
CA VAL A 164 11.56 -9.78 7.58
C VAL A 164 11.43 -11.20 8.11
N LEU A 165 10.88 -12.09 7.31
CA LEU A 165 10.87 -13.54 7.55
C LEU A 165 12.16 -14.14 7.01
N GLU A 166 12.85 -14.94 7.80
CA GLU A 166 14.01 -15.74 7.40
C GLU A 166 13.68 -17.22 7.49
N LEU A 167 13.81 -17.95 6.38
CA LEU A 167 13.61 -19.40 6.30
C LEU A 167 14.94 -20.09 5.99
N ASN A 168 15.25 -21.13 6.74
CA ASN A 168 16.44 -21.97 6.52
C ASN A 168 16.12 -23.04 5.46
N THR A 169 16.40 -22.74 4.19
CA THR A 169 16.00 -23.58 3.06
C THR A 169 16.76 -24.89 2.93
N TYR A 170 17.93 -25.02 3.57
CA TYR A 170 18.67 -26.28 3.63
C TYR A 170 17.93 -27.42 4.37
N LEU A 171 16.88 -27.09 5.10
CA LEU A 171 16.01 -28.06 5.78
C LEU A 171 15.00 -28.71 4.86
N TYR A 172 14.82 -28.18 3.66
CA TYR A 172 13.80 -28.65 2.72
C TYR A 172 14.43 -29.33 1.51
N VAL A 173 13.68 -30.25 0.91
CA VAL A 173 14.13 -30.93 -0.33
C VAL A 173 14.17 -29.92 -1.48
N ALA A 174 15.19 -30.03 -2.34
CA ALA A 174 15.26 -29.21 -3.54
C ALA A 174 14.00 -29.35 -4.39
N GLY A 175 13.45 -28.23 -4.82
CA GLY A 175 12.19 -28.22 -5.57
C GLY A 175 11.51 -26.87 -5.66
N THR A 176 10.29 -26.88 -6.21
CA THR A 176 9.45 -25.68 -6.32
C THR A 176 8.40 -25.67 -5.21
N TYR A 177 8.22 -24.53 -4.58
CA TYR A 177 7.29 -24.30 -3.49
C TYR A 177 6.49 -23.02 -3.71
N VAL A 178 5.41 -22.85 -2.97
CA VAL A 178 4.67 -21.60 -2.84
C VAL A 178 4.83 -21.13 -1.40
N LEU A 179 5.45 -19.96 -1.22
CA LEU A 179 5.49 -19.28 0.05
C LEU A 179 4.28 -18.35 0.15
N ILE A 180 3.45 -18.59 1.15
CA ILE A 180 2.30 -17.76 1.53
C ILE A 180 2.67 -16.99 2.78
N VAL A 181 2.48 -15.67 2.77
CA VAL A 181 2.78 -14.78 3.90
C VAL A 181 1.53 -14.01 4.25
N THR A 182 1.20 -13.95 5.54
CA THR A 182 0.06 -13.20 6.06
C THR A 182 0.54 -11.95 6.78
N SER A 183 -0.10 -10.82 6.51
CA SER A 183 0.02 -9.56 7.24
C SER A 183 -1.33 -9.14 7.81
N PRO A 184 -1.41 -8.09 8.66
CA PRO A 184 -2.68 -7.54 9.12
C PRO A 184 -3.61 -7.10 7.98
N ASN A 185 -3.05 -6.68 6.84
CA ASN A 185 -3.81 -6.15 5.71
C ASN A 185 -4.09 -7.17 4.60
N GLY A 186 -3.63 -8.42 4.73
CA GLY A 186 -3.95 -9.47 3.77
C GLY A 186 -2.90 -10.57 3.65
N ILE A 187 -3.07 -11.39 2.61
CA ILE A 187 -2.23 -12.57 2.34
C ILE A 187 -1.57 -12.39 0.99
N VAL A 188 -0.26 -12.61 0.92
CA VAL A 188 0.53 -12.60 -0.32
C VAL A 188 1.16 -13.96 -0.54
N GLN A 189 1.42 -14.29 -1.81
CA GLN A 189 2.07 -15.54 -2.14
C GLN A 189 3.11 -15.35 -3.25
N LYS A 190 4.14 -16.17 -3.21
CA LYS A 190 5.19 -16.18 -4.24
C LYS A 190 5.72 -17.58 -4.47
N LYS A 191 5.89 -17.92 -5.74
CA LYS A 191 6.61 -19.14 -6.12
C LYS A 191 8.10 -18.98 -5.79
N VAL A 192 8.67 -19.96 -5.10
CA VAL A 192 10.08 -20.01 -4.71
C VAL A 192 10.71 -21.31 -5.18
N ILE A 193 12.02 -21.26 -5.45
CA ILE A 193 12.81 -22.41 -5.89
C ILE A 193 13.87 -22.63 -4.82
N ILE A 194 13.97 -23.85 -4.31
CA ILE A 194 14.97 -24.28 -3.32
C ILE A 194 15.90 -25.29 -4.00
N GLU A 195 17.20 -25.09 -3.85
CA GLU A 195 18.29 -25.91 -4.42
C GLU A 195 19.08 -26.63 -3.33
#